data_05eee29e525516f88481d2cdd2c5c214
#
_entry.id   05eee29e525516f88481d2cdd2c5c214
#
_cell.length_a   1.000
_cell.length_b   1.000
_cell.length_c   1.000
_cell.angle_alpha   90.00
_cell.angle_beta   90.00
_cell.angle_gamma   90.00
#
_symmetry.space_group_name_H-M   'P 1'
#
loop_
_entity.id
_entity.type
_entity.pdbx_description
1 polymer ?
#
loop_
_entity_poly.entity_id
_entity_poly.type
_entity_poly.pdbx_seq_one_letter_code
_entity_poly.pdbx_strand_id
1 'polypeptide(L)'
;MKTVLKNGIMAFAGIGLYFVAAELLGFSQSTPLRLLNFFILGFFVNRTIVHVKKSNKTFVGQFTHSLLTSILTVFLSTVALAFYIHYWLGAEHIHSLSQPLLNMTGNKLSIFQFSFAIFTEGIASGVILSFGLMQFWKNRKLG
;
A
#
# COMPACT_ATOMS: atom_id res chain seq x y z
N MET A 1 18.12 0.93 -6.59
CA MET A 1 17.59 -0.28 -5.91
C MET A 1 17.60 -0.17 -4.38
N LYS A 2 18.70 0.20 -3.71
CA LYS A 2 18.76 0.33 -2.23
C LYS A 2 17.68 1.27 -1.65
N THR A 3 17.40 2.39 -2.30
CA THR A 3 16.35 3.36 -1.86
C THR A 3 14.95 2.77 -1.98
N VAL A 4 14.66 2.04 -3.05
CA VAL A 4 13.37 1.35 -3.27
C VAL A 4 13.13 0.34 -2.15
N LEU A 5 14.13 -0.51 -1.89
CA LEU A 5 14.04 -1.53 -0.85
C LEU A 5 13.86 -0.90 0.54
N LYS A 6 14.69 0.10 0.89
CA LYS A 6 14.61 0.80 2.17
C LYS A 6 13.23 1.44 2.38
N ASN A 7 12.78 2.25 1.42
CA ASN A 7 11.52 2.97 1.55
C ASN A 7 10.31 2.01 1.48
N GLY A 8 10.38 0.94 0.67
CA GLY A 8 9.33 -0.09 0.61
C GLY A 8 9.16 -0.84 1.93
N ILE A 9 10.27 -1.26 2.55
CA ILE A 9 10.24 -1.92 3.87
C ILE A 9 9.76 -0.95 4.96
N MET A 10 10.21 0.31 4.94
CA MET A 10 9.75 1.31 5.90
C MET A 10 8.26 1.62 5.74
N ALA A 11 7.76 1.69 4.50
CA ALA A 11 6.33 1.86 4.23
C ALA A 11 5.52 0.66 4.74
N PHE A 12 5.99 -0.55 4.47
CA PHE A 12 5.39 -1.78 4.99
C PHE A 12 5.34 -1.77 6.53
N ALA A 13 6.44 -1.44 7.20
CA ALA A 13 6.49 -1.34 8.66
C ALA A 13 5.50 -0.27 9.19
N GLY A 14 5.43 0.88 8.54
CA GLY A 14 4.49 1.95 8.90
C GLY A 14 3.03 1.52 8.75
N ILE A 15 2.68 0.87 7.66
CA ILE A 15 1.33 0.32 7.41
C ILE A 15 1.00 -0.78 8.43
N GLY A 16 1.96 -1.68 8.71
CA GLY A 16 1.78 -2.75 9.67
C GLY A 16 1.57 -2.26 11.11
N LEU A 17 2.40 -1.32 11.57
CA LEU A 17 2.25 -0.69 12.89
C LEU A 17 0.90 0.05 13.00
N TYR A 18 0.53 0.77 11.95
CA TYR A 18 -0.74 1.44 11.90
C TYR A 18 -1.91 0.45 11.96
N PHE A 19 -1.84 -0.66 11.20
CA PHE A 19 -2.86 -1.69 11.22
C PHE A 19 -3.03 -2.31 12.62
N VAL A 20 -1.92 -2.67 13.29
CA VAL A 20 -1.95 -3.21 14.65
C VAL A 20 -2.54 -2.20 15.64
N ALA A 21 -2.17 -0.92 15.53
CA ALA A 21 -2.74 0.13 16.39
C ALA A 21 -4.26 0.29 16.16
N ALA A 22 -4.71 0.27 14.91
CA ALA A 22 -6.13 0.35 14.55
C ALA A 22 -6.94 -0.86 15.09
N GLU A 23 -6.34 -2.05 15.03
CA GLU A 23 -6.92 -3.28 15.58
C GLU A 23 -7.09 -3.19 17.10
N LEU A 24 -6.03 -2.76 17.82
CA LEU A 24 -6.06 -2.59 19.28
C LEU A 24 -7.09 -1.54 19.73
N LEU A 25 -7.35 -0.53 18.91
CA LEU A 25 -8.35 0.50 19.18
C LEU A 25 -9.77 0.12 18.75
N GLY A 26 -9.95 -1.06 18.14
CA GLY A 26 -11.25 -1.56 17.68
C GLY A 26 -11.80 -0.86 16.43
N PHE A 27 -10.95 -0.13 15.70
CA PHE A 27 -11.33 0.63 14.50
C PHE A 27 -10.98 -0.05 13.17
N SER A 28 -10.49 -1.29 13.20
CA SER A 28 -9.98 -2.02 12.02
C SER A 28 -10.97 -2.14 10.86
N GLN A 29 -12.26 -2.02 11.12
CA GLN A 29 -13.34 -2.10 10.10
C GLN A 29 -13.74 -0.77 9.48
N SER A 30 -13.13 0.35 9.90
CA SER A 30 -13.53 1.67 9.45
C SER A 30 -12.92 2.01 8.08
N THR A 31 -13.77 2.37 7.12
CA THR A 31 -13.34 2.82 5.78
C THR A 31 -12.33 3.99 5.81
N PRO A 32 -12.44 5.00 6.71
CA PRO A 32 -11.45 6.06 6.81
C PRO A 32 -10.03 5.58 7.11
N LEU A 33 -9.90 4.45 7.79
CA LEU A 33 -8.60 3.89 8.13
C LEU A 33 -7.85 3.31 6.92
N ARG A 34 -8.57 2.85 5.90
CA ARG A 34 -7.98 2.44 4.62
C ARG A 34 -7.34 3.64 3.90
N LEU A 35 -7.94 4.82 3.99
CA LEU A 35 -7.38 6.04 3.43
C LEU A 35 -6.03 6.41 4.05
N LEU A 36 -5.83 6.14 5.33
CA LEU A 36 -4.56 6.42 6.00
C LEU A 36 -3.41 5.57 5.43
N ASN A 37 -3.66 4.33 5.06
CA ASN A 37 -2.67 3.48 4.37
C ASN A 37 -2.22 4.11 3.05
N PHE A 38 -3.15 4.74 2.31
CA PHE A 38 -2.85 5.47 1.08
C PHE A 38 -1.92 6.66 1.34
N PHE A 39 -2.12 7.40 2.42
CA PHE A 39 -1.23 8.52 2.80
C PHE A 39 0.15 8.03 3.25
N ILE A 40 0.22 6.95 4.03
CA ILE A 40 1.50 6.36 4.44
C ILE A 40 2.28 5.90 3.19
N LEU A 41 1.65 5.17 2.29
CA LEU A 41 2.25 4.75 1.02
C LEU A 41 2.72 5.96 0.23
N GLY A 42 1.86 6.99 0.08
CA GLY A 42 2.16 8.23 -0.63
C GLY A 42 3.39 8.96 -0.07
N PHE A 43 3.52 9.01 1.24
CA PHE A 43 4.68 9.61 1.90
C PHE A 43 6.00 8.93 1.49
N PHE A 44 6.06 7.60 1.54
CA PHE A 44 7.28 6.86 1.20
C PHE A 44 7.56 6.82 -0.31
N VAL A 45 6.51 6.80 -1.14
CA VAL A 45 6.63 6.96 -2.59
C VAL A 45 7.19 8.34 -2.92
N ASN A 46 6.66 9.40 -2.30
CA ASN A 46 7.19 10.76 -2.44
C ASN A 46 8.67 10.85 -2.05
N ARG A 47 9.04 10.25 -0.92
CA ARG A 47 10.43 10.19 -0.46
C ARG A 47 11.35 9.49 -1.48
N THR A 48 10.86 8.43 -2.12
CA THR A 48 11.59 7.73 -3.19
C THR A 48 11.77 8.65 -4.41
N ILE A 49 10.73 9.33 -4.87
CA ILE A 49 10.78 10.25 -6.00
C ILE A 49 11.79 11.37 -5.75
N VAL A 50 11.72 12.03 -4.59
CA VAL A 50 12.65 13.12 -4.23
C VAL A 50 14.10 12.64 -4.24
N HIS A 51 14.37 11.46 -3.66
CA HIS A 51 15.72 10.90 -3.62
C HIS A 51 16.25 10.56 -5.03
N VAL A 52 15.42 9.93 -5.85
CA VAL A 52 15.79 9.52 -7.22
C VAL A 52 15.94 10.75 -8.13
N LYS A 53 15.14 11.78 -7.94
CA LYS A 53 15.23 13.05 -8.66
C LYS A 53 16.54 13.78 -8.35
N LYS A 54 16.99 13.80 -7.10
CA LYS A 54 18.31 14.33 -6.71
C LYS A 54 19.47 13.61 -7.40
N SER A 55 19.27 12.36 -7.81
CA SER A 55 20.26 11.56 -8.55
C SER A 55 20.18 11.76 -10.08
N ASN A 56 19.55 12.84 -10.56
CA ASN A 56 19.40 13.19 -11.98
C ASN A 56 18.82 12.08 -12.88
N LYS A 57 17.96 11.22 -12.32
CA LYS A 57 17.26 10.20 -13.10
C LYS A 57 16.21 10.84 -14.01
N THR A 58 16.03 10.23 -15.19
CA THR A 58 14.99 10.60 -16.14
C THR A 58 13.59 10.43 -15.51
N PHE A 59 12.57 11.06 -16.11
CA PHE A 59 11.18 10.93 -15.70
C PHE A 59 10.75 9.46 -15.59
N VAL A 60 11.05 8.66 -16.61
CA VAL A 60 10.76 7.23 -16.61
C VAL A 60 11.48 6.50 -15.47
N GLY A 61 12.75 6.84 -15.22
CA GLY A 61 13.51 6.27 -14.11
C GLY A 61 12.91 6.60 -12.73
N GLN A 62 12.42 7.82 -12.53
CA GLN A 62 11.71 8.21 -11.31
C GLN A 62 10.40 7.43 -11.14
N PHE A 63 9.61 7.32 -12.21
CA PHE A 63 8.37 6.54 -12.22
C PHE A 63 8.62 5.07 -11.87
N THR A 64 9.58 4.45 -12.52
CA THR A 64 9.91 3.03 -12.26
C THR A 64 10.31 2.80 -10.81
N HIS A 65 11.15 3.66 -10.23
CA HIS A 65 11.57 3.50 -8.83
C HIS A 65 10.42 3.73 -7.84
N SER A 66 9.54 4.71 -8.09
CA SER A 66 8.38 4.97 -7.25
C SER A 66 7.37 3.82 -7.33
N LEU A 67 7.10 3.33 -8.54
CA LEU A 67 6.21 2.20 -8.77
C LEU A 67 6.74 0.91 -8.10
N LEU A 68 8.04 0.62 -8.24
CA LEU A 68 8.67 -0.52 -7.57
C LEU A 68 8.59 -0.41 -6.03
N THR A 69 8.71 0.80 -5.47
CA THR A 69 8.50 1.02 -4.03
C THR A 69 7.08 0.67 -3.63
N SER A 70 6.08 1.11 -4.40
CA SER A 70 4.68 0.80 -4.16
C SER A 70 4.39 -0.70 -4.26
N ILE A 71 4.84 -1.34 -5.33
CA ILE A 71 4.64 -2.79 -5.54
C ILE A 71 5.24 -3.60 -4.40
N LEU A 72 6.47 -3.28 -4.00
CA LEU A 72 7.15 -3.96 -2.90
C LEU A 72 6.37 -3.80 -1.59
N THR A 73 5.95 -2.57 -1.27
CA THR A 73 5.17 -2.29 -0.07
C THR A 73 3.85 -3.06 -0.06
N VAL A 74 3.10 -2.98 -1.15
CA VAL A 74 1.79 -3.63 -1.30
C VAL A 74 1.94 -5.14 -1.21
N PHE A 75 2.93 -5.71 -1.89
CA PHE A 75 3.18 -7.15 -1.85
C PHE A 75 3.47 -7.64 -0.42
N LEU A 76 4.40 -6.99 0.28
CA LEU A 76 4.73 -7.34 1.66
C LEU A 76 3.53 -7.19 2.60
N SER A 77 2.77 -6.10 2.45
CA SER A 77 1.58 -5.85 3.27
C SER A 77 0.48 -6.87 3.02
N THR A 78 0.25 -7.26 1.75
CA THR A 78 -0.77 -8.26 1.40
C THR A 78 -0.39 -9.65 1.92
N VAL A 79 0.88 -10.03 1.78
CA VAL A 79 1.38 -11.31 2.31
C VAL A 79 1.25 -11.35 3.82
N ALA A 80 1.69 -10.29 4.52
CA ALA A 80 1.59 -10.21 5.97
C ALA A 80 0.13 -10.25 6.44
N LEU A 81 -0.78 -9.55 5.76
CA LEU A 81 -2.21 -9.57 6.05
C LEU A 81 -2.82 -10.97 5.84
N ALA A 82 -2.45 -11.66 4.75
CA ALA A 82 -2.92 -13.02 4.48
C ALA A 82 -2.47 -14.00 5.58
N PHE A 83 -1.21 -13.91 6.02
CA PHE A 83 -0.71 -14.69 7.16
C PHE A 83 -1.42 -14.33 8.45
N TYR A 84 -1.65 -13.05 8.73
CA TYR A 84 -2.35 -12.61 9.93
C TYR A 84 -3.78 -13.14 9.98
N ILE A 85 -4.52 -13.08 8.88
CA ILE A 85 -5.88 -13.63 8.79
C ILE A 85 -5.86 -15.15 8.98
N HIS A 86 -4.91 -15.86 8.33
CA HIS A 86 -4.85 -17.31 8.39
C HIS A 86 -4.55 -17.84 9.79
N TYR A 87 -3.62 -17.20 10.53
CA TYR A 87 -3.15 -17.72 11.82
C TYR A 87 -3.88 -17.12 13.04
N TRP A 88 -4.39 -15.90 12.95
CA TRP A 88 -4.93 -15.17 14.11
C TRP A 88 -6.43 -14.93 14.06
N LEU A 89 -6.95 -14.54 12.91
CA LEU A 89 -8.35 -14.13 12.81
C LEU A 89 -9.32 -15.23 12.38
N GLY A 90 -8.84 -16.25 11.67
CA GLY A 90 -9.68 -17.28 11.07
C GLY A 90 -10.53 -16.80 9.89
N ALA A 91 -11.10 -17.76 9.14
CA ALA A 91 -11.87 -17.47 7.92
C ALA A 91 -13.16 -16.66 8.17
N GLU A 92 -13.70 -16.68 9.37
CA GLU A 92 -14.93 -15.94 9.73
C GLU A 92 -14.73 -14.43 9.74
N HIS A 93 -13.53 -13.95 10.08
CA HIS A 93 -13.20 -12.52 10.10
C HIS A 93 -13.08 -11.91 8.71
N ILE A 94 -12.86 -12.72 7.65
CA ILE A 94 -12.86 -12.25 6.27
C ILE A 94 -14.21 -11.61 5.94
N HIS A 95 -15.30 -12.13 6.47
CA HIS A 95 -16.64 -11.58 6.28
C HIS A 95 -16.77 -10.13 6.74
N SER A 96 -16.19 -9.80 7.90
CA SER A 96 -16.26 -8.44 8.43
C SER A 96 -15.35 -7.46 7.68
N LEU A 97 -14.16 -7.92 7.27
CA LEU A 97 -13.20 -7.09 6.53
C LEU A 97 -13.56 -6.90 5.05
N SER A 98 -14.32 -7.83 4.48
CA SER A 98 -14.67 -7.86 3.05
C SER A 98 -16.11 -7.38 2.75
N GLN A 99 -16.83 -6.87 3.73
CA GLN A 99 -18.22 -6.40 3.56
C GLN A 99 -18.44 -5.55 2.28
N PRO A 100 -17.57 -4.57 1.97
CA PRO A 100 -17.74 -3.81 0.73
C PRO A 100 -17.59 -4.65 -0.54
N LEU A 101 -16.72 -5.68 -0.52
CA LEU A 101 -16.49 -6.59 -1.65
C LEU A 101 -17.57 -7.67 -1.74
N LEU A 102 -18.09 -8.14 -0.62
CA LEU A 102 -19.19 -9.11 -0.56
C LEU A 102 -20.48 -8.55 -1.16
N ASN A 103 -20.76 -7.27 -0.95
CA ASN A 103 -21.90 -6.59 -1.54
C ASN A 103 -21.83 -6.54 -3.07
N MET A 104 -20.63 -6.67 -3.66
CA MET A 104 -20.42 -6.68 -5.10
C MET A 104 -20.44 -8.10 -5.70
N THR A 105 -20.02 -9.11 -4.95
CA THR A 105 -19.83 -10.48 -5.47
C THR A 105 -20.90 -11.48 -5.02
N GLY A 106 -21.64 -11.17 -3.96
CA GLY A 106 -22.70 -12.03 -3.41
C GLY A 106 -22.26 -13.37 -2.81
N ASN A 107 -20.98 -13.70 -2.84
CA ASN A 107 -20.42 -14.98 -2.41
C ASN A 107 -19.37 -14.81 -1.32
N LYS A 108 -19.20 -15.84 -0.49
CA LYS A 108 -18.11 -15.89 0.51
C LYS A 108 -16.75 -15.88 -0.18
N LEU A 109 -15.92 -14.88 0.14
CA LEU A 109 -14.57 -14.77 -0.40
C LEU A 109 -13.61 -15.70 0.35
N SER A 110 -12.77 -16.42 -0.39
CA SER A 110 -11.63 -17.13 0.18
C SER A 110 -10.52 -16.14 0.59
N ILE A 111 -9.61 -16.57 1.48
CA ILE A 111 -8.43 -15.79 1.87
C ILE A 111 -7.65 -15.35 0.63
N PHE A 112 -7.50 -16.23 -0.35
CA PHE A 112 -6.80 -15.94 -1.60
C PHE A 112 -7.50 -14.86 -2.43
N GLN A 113 -8.81 -14.96 -2.61
CA GLN A 113 -9.59 -13.97 -3.37
C GLN A 113 -9.55 -12.60 -2.71
N PHE A 114 -9.70 -12.57 -1.38
CA PHE A 114 -9.60 -11.34 -0.60
C PHE A 114 -8.20 -10.70 -0.72
N SER A 115 -7.13 -11.50 -0.53
CA SER A 115 -5.76 -11.01 -0.66
C SER A 115 -5.44 -10.52 -2.07
N PHE A 116 -5.94 -11.19 -3.10
CA PHE A 116 -5.78 -10.76 -4.48
C PHE A 116 -6.49 -9.43 -4.76
N ALA A 117 -7.70 -9.24 -4.21
CA ALA A 117 -8.43 -7.98 -4.35
C ALA A 117 -7.67 -6.82 -3.68
N ILE A 118 -7.19 -7.01 -2.45
CA ILE A 118 -6.38 -6.02 -1.72
C ILE A 118 -5.07 -5.71 -2.45
N PHE A 119 -4.41 -6.73 -2.99
CA PHE A 119 -3.19 -6.56 -3.79
C PHE A 119 -3.44 -5.71 -5.04
N THR A 120 -4.51 -6.00 -5.78
CA THR A 120 -4.89 -5.25 -6.99
C THR A 120 -5.24 -3.80 -6.66
N GLU A 121 -6.04 -3.58 -5.61
CA GLU A 121 -6.37 -2.23 -5.11
C GLU A 121 -5.10 -1.46 -4.72
N GLY A 122 -4.18 -2.11 -4.01
CA GLY A 122 -2.92 -1.51 -3.59
C GLY A 122 -2.02 -1.14 -4.76
N ILE A 123 -1.91 -1.99 -5.79
CA ILE A 123 -1.15 -1.69 -7.01
C ILE A 123 -1.78 -0.50 -7.75
N ALA A 124 -3.08 -0.49 -7.95
CA ALA A 124 -3.79 0.60 -8.60
C ALA A 124 -3.54 1.94 -7.86
N SER A 125 -3.65 1.92 -6.53
CA SER A 125 -3.32 3.07 -5.67
C SER A 125 -1.86 3.51 -5.83
N GLY A 126 -0.92 2.57 -5.89
CA GLY A 126 0.50 2.83 -6.10
C GLY A 126 0.80 3.49 -7.45
N VAL A 127 0.13 3.05 -8.52
CA VAL A 127 0.25 3.67 -9.85
C VAL A 127 -0.26 5.12 -9.82
N ILE A 128 -1.45 5.33 -9.26
CA ILE A 128 -2.08 6.66 -9.16
C ILE A 128 -1.17 7.60 -8.35
N LEU A 129 -0.69 7.16 -7.19
CA LEU A 129 0.22 7.92 -6.34
C LEU A 129 1.53 8.24 -7.04
N SER A 130 2.16 7.26 -7.67
CA SER A 130 3.44 7.44 -8.37
C SER A 130 3.29 8.45 -9.48
N PHE A 131 2.24 8.34 -10.29
CA PHE A 131 1.98 9.25 -11.40
C PHE A 131 1.62 10.67 -10.90
N GLY A 132 0.69 10.78 -9.95
CA GLY A 132 0.26 12.07 -9.38
C GLY A 132 1.41 12.83 -8.72
N LEU A 133 2.21 12.16 -7.88
CA LEU A 133 3.36 12.77 -7.23
C LEU A 133 4.45 13.17 -8.23
N MET A 134 4.64 12.41 -9.30
CA MET A 134 5.59 12.78 -10.34
C MET A 134 5.16 14.01 -11.12
N GLN A 135 3.86 14.14 -11.43
CA GLN A 135 3.33 15.35 -12.04
C GLN A 135 3.55 16.58 -11.14
N PHE A 136 3.32 16.40 -9.82
CA PHE A 136 3.58 17.46 -8.85
C PHE A 136 5.05 17.91 -8.84
N TRP A 137 6.00 16.96 -8.95
CA TRP A 137 7.43 17.25 -8.93
C TRP A 137 8.03 17.62 -10.28
N LYS A 138 7.30 17.49 -11.40
CA LYS A 138 7.80 17.69 -12.75
C LYS A 138 8.50 19.05 -12.92
N ASN A 139 7.88 20.11 -12.45
CA ASN A 139 8.35 21.50 -12.66
C ASN A 139 9.05 22.09 -11.42
N ARG A 140 9.22 21.35 -10.34
CA ARG A 140 9.87 21.83 -9.12
C ARG A 140 11.35 21.51 -9.14
N LYS A 141 12.20 22.55 -9.02
CA LYS A 141 13.64 22.36 -8.77
C LYS A 141 13.83 21.92 -7.31
N LEU A 142 14.54 20.85 -7.09
CA LEU A 142 15.02 20.50 -5.76
C LEU A 142 16.29 21.30 -5.52
N GLY A 143 16.23 22.25 -4.60
CA GLY A 143 17.40 22.96 -4.13
C GLY A 143 18.44 22.01 -3.51
#